data_aa6c56f4fca6f0a174de8046dd952600
#
_entry.id   aa6c56f4fca6f0a174de8046dd952600
#
_cell.length_a   1.000
_cell.length_b   1.000
_cell.length_c   1.000
_cell.angle_alpha   90.00
_cell.angle_beta   90.00
_cell.angle_gamma   90.00
#
_symmetry.space_group_name_H-M   'P 1'
#
loop_
_entity.id
_entity.type
_entity.pdbx_description
1 polymer ?
#
loop_
_entity_poly.entity_id
_entity_poly.type
_entity_poly.pdbx_seq_one_letter_code
_entity_poly.pdbx_strand_id
1 'polypeptide(L)'
;MNRILLIGNSGRNHGGTDGQTVKVRLYLKKIKEEGFDCDFVDLENFSRHPFKIIRRIKKGILVCDRIVLITAQRGCKILVPLINRYNRKLKKPFVFPLIGTSVLHYTIDRLDDSDKNKFLLDFDFSNTKHSKKWSKRLTQMTYVLPETDLLSDVFRRYYSLNNVQTLNNFRDIVPVQKQDISPSPKQLRIIYLSRVMREKGIFDLIESVEKINTKGNDIHLDIYGELFLSERDREIFLSKINGEYMSYTGCVKQEKVIETISKYDLFVFPTRFVGEGVPGVIVESLLSGTPILTSKFPQASLLLKDGQDSIFYEMFNRNDLEQKLLNIINNMDIIKRLSDNARESSKKFTYEHERQKFLKYICGLEA
;
A
#
# COMPACT_ATOMS: atom_id res chain seq x y z
N MET A 1 0.40 28.63 16.27
CA MET A 1 0.11 27.22 15.89
C MET A 1 0.43 27.06 14.42
N ASN A 2 1.25 26.08 14.04
CA ASN A 2 1.59 25.85 12.65
C ASN A 2 0.38 25.30 11.89
N ARG A 3 -0.07 26.01 10.87
CA ARG A 3 -1.19 25.61 10.02
C ARG A 3 -0.70 24.77 8.86
N ILE A 4 -1.19 23.53 8.75
CA ILE A 4 -0.82 22.58 7.70
C ILE A 4 -1.89 22.58 6.60
N LEU A 5 -1.48 22.75 5.35
CA LEU A 5 -2.33 22.51 4.19
C LEU A 5 -2.11 21.07 3.71
N LEU A 6 -3.06 20.19 3.99
CA LEU A 6 -3.07 18.83 3.47
C LEU A 6 -3.87 18.76 2.16
N ILE A 7 -3.25 18.27 1.09
CA ILE A 7 -3.87 18.12 -0.22
C ILE A 7 -3.86 16.64 -0.57
N GLY A 8 -5.03 16.03 -0.78
CA GLY A 8 -5.13 14.60 -1.10
C GLY A 8 -6.56 14.17 -1.41
N ASN A 9 -6.73 12.94 -1.89
CA ASN A 9 -8.05 12.35 -2.12
C ASN A 9 -8.48 11.54 -0.90
N SER A 10 -9.57 11.92 -0.26
CA SER A 10 -10.10 11.21 0.92
C SER A 10 -11.01 10.02 0.59
N GLY A 11 -11.53 9.94 -0.63
CA GLY A 11 -12.47 8.90 -1.06
C GLY A 11 -13.78 8.86 -0.27
N ARG A 12 -14.21 9.97 0.35
CA ARG A 12 -15.38 10.00 1.24
C ARG A 12 -16.69 9.70 0.55
N ASN A 13 -16.86 10.19 -0.69
CA ASN A 13 -18.13 10.06 -1.42
C ASN A 13 -18.27 8.71 -2.15
N HIS A 14 -17.18 7.97 -2.33
CA HIS A 14 -17.17 6.71 -3.08
C HIS A 14 -16.70 5.53 -2.24
N GLY A 15 -16.57 5.69 -0.90
CA GLY A 15 -16.15 4.62 -0.01
C GLY A 15 -14.72 4.11 -0.27
N GLY A 16 -13.88 4.94 -0.92
CA GLY A 16 -12.54 4.56 -1.37
C GLY A 16 -11.71 3.91 -0.27
N THR A 17 -11.29 2.67 -0.52
CA THR A 17 -10.46 1.83 0.37
C THR A 17 -9.06 1.61 -0.18
N ASP A 18 -8.70 2.31 -1.28
CA ASP A 18 -7.34 2.23 -1.82
C ASP A 18 -6.30 2.87 -0.89
N GLY A 19 -5.05 2.44 -1.04
CA GLY A 19 -3.95 2.87 -0.16
C GLY A 19 -3.74 4.39 -0.09
N GLN A 20 -4.11 5.13 -1.16
CA GLN A 20 -4.02 6.60 -1.16
C GLN A 20 -5.06 7.22 -0.24
N THR A 21 -6.32 6.84 -0.40
CA THR A 21 -7.43 7.42 0.37
C THR A 21 -7.31 7.09 1.85
N VAL A 22 -6.89 5.87 2.17
CA VAL A 22 -6.59 5.45 3.55
C VAL A 22 -5.47 6.29 4.15
N LYS A 23 -4.36 6.48 3.44
CA LYS A 23 -3.22 7.28 3.90
C LYS A 23 -3.61 8.74 4.15
N VAL A 24 -4.38 9.35 3.24
CA VAL A 24 -4.85 10.74 3.40
C VAL A 24 -5.72 10.90 4.64
N ARG A 25 -6.69 9.99 4.86
CA ARG A 25 -7.55 10.02 6.05
C ARG A 25 -6.75 9.85 7.34
N LEU A 26 -5.81 8.91 7.35
CA LEU A 26 -4.94 8.67 8.50
C LEU A 26 -4.08 9.91 8.83
N TYR A 27 -3.45 10.52 7.83
CA TYR A 27 -2.65 11.73 8.03
C TYR A 27 -3.50 12.89 8.54
N LEU A 28 -4.70 13.09 7.95
CA LEU A 28 -5.62 14.13 8.43
C LEU A 28 -6.02 13.92 9.89
N LYS A 29 -6.30 12.66 10.27
CA LYS A 29 -6.60 12.28 11.65
C LYS A 29 -5.42 12.58 12.57
N LYS A 30 -4.21 12.10 12.23
CA LYS A 30 -3.01 12.25 13.07
C LYS A 30 -2.56 13.70 13.23
N ILE A 31 -2.59 14.50 12.16
CA ILE A 31 -2.28 15.94 12.25
C ILE A 31 -3.18 16.63 13.29
N LYS A 32 -4.48 16.29 13.31
CA LYS A 32 -5.43 16.87 14.27
C LYS A 32 -5.26 16.32 15.68
N GLU A 33 -5.02 15.02 15.84
CA GLU A 33 -4.75 14.39 17.15
C GLU A 33 -3.51 14.97 17.83
N GLU A 34 -2.50 15.34 17.03
CA GLU A 34 -1.28 15.99 17.52
C GLU A 34 -1.45 17.51 17.75
N GLY A 35 -2.67 18.05 17.64
CA GLY A 35 -3.01 19.43 17.99
C GLY A 35 -2.69 20.48 16.92
N PHE A 36 -2.42 20.10 15.67
CA PHE A 36 -2.15 21.04 14.59
C PHE A 36 -3.43 21.50 13.87
N ASP A 37 -3.46 22.78 13.47
CA ASP A 37 -4.49 23.29 12.56
C ASP A 37 -4.25 22.73 11.15
N CYS A 38 -5.26 22.06 10.59
CA CYS A 38 -5.17 21.40 9.29
C CYS A 38 -6.28 21.88 8.35
N ASP A 39 -5.89 22.65 7.35
CA ASP A 39 -6.75 22.97 6.20
C ASP A 39 -6.63 21.82 5.18
N PHE A 40 -7.75 21.18 4.84
CA PHE A 40 -7.79 20.04 3.96
C PHE A 40 -8.42 20.38 2.61
N VAL A 41 -7.67 20.14 1.53
CA VAL A 41 -8.17 20.24 0.15
C VAL A 41 -8.36 18.87 -0.42
N ASP A 42 -9.62 18.44 -0.52
CA ASP A 42 -10.00 17.15 -1.10
C ASP A 42 -9.92 17.18 -2.62
N LEU A 43 -9.22 16.18 -3.18
CA LEU A 43 -9.03 16.00 -4.62
C LEU A 43 -10.07 15.06 -5.25
N GLU A 44 -11.02 14.50 -4.50
CA GLU A 44 -11.97 13.49 -4.96
C GLU A 44 -12.71 13.90 -6.24
N ASN A 45 -13.09 15.16 -6.37
CA ASN A 45 -13.77 15.70 -7.55
C ASN A 45 -12.89 16.57 -8.44
N PHE A 46 -11.57 16.34 -8.44
CA PHE A 46 -10.64 17.18 -9.21
C PHE A 46 -10.94 17.18 -10.71
N SER A 47 -11.29 16.05 -11.30
CA SER A 47 -11.62 15.95 -12.73
C SER A 47 -12.89 16.71 -13.12
N ARG A 48 -13.88 16.80 -12.20
CA ARG A 48 -15.15 17.51 -12.43
C ARG A 48 -15.05 19.02 -12.17
N HIS A 49 -14.24 19.42 -11.19
CA HIS A 49 -14.15 20.81 -10.73
C HIS A 49 -12.70 21.31 -10.57
N PRO A 50 -11.83 21.19 -11.60
CA PRO A 50 -10.41 21.48 -11.47
C PRO A 50 -10.13 22.93 -11.06
N PHE A 51 -10.80 23.91 -11.63
CA PHE A 51 -10.58 25.32 -11.32
C PHE A 51 -10.95 25.69 -9.88
N LYS A 52 -12.04 25.13 -9.35
CA LYS A 52 -12.48 25.33 -7.97
C LYS A 52 -11.42 24.78 -6.99
N ILE A 53 -10.92 23.59 -7.24
CA ILE A 53 -9.93 22.93 -6.40
C ILE A 53 -8.58 23.67 -6.49
N ILE A 54 -8.12 24.03 -7.68
CA ILE A 54 -6.90 24.83 -7.87
C ILE A 54 -6.98 26.17 -7.12
N ARG A 55 -8.14 26.86 -7.17
CA ARG A 55 -8.34 28.10 -6.42
C ARG A 55 -8.25 27.87 -4.89
N ARG A 56 -8.79 26.77 -4.37
CA ARG A 56 -8.66 26.37 -2.97
C ARG A 56 -7.21 26.09 -2.59
N ILE A 57 -6.49 25.31 -3.41
CA ILE A 57 -5.05 25.05 -3.22
C ILE A 57 -4.28 26.38 -3.13
N LYS A 58 -4.49 27.27 -4.11
CA LYS A 58 -3.83 28.59 -4.11
C LYS A 58 -4.11 29.38 -2.85
N LYS A 59 -5.37 29.47 -2.41
CA LYS A 59 -5.75 30.16 -1.17
C LYS A 59 -5.10 29.53 0.06
N GLY A 60 -5.14 28.17 0.15
CA GLY A 60 -4.52 27.45 1.26
C GLY A 60 -3.00 27.69 1.34
N ILE A 61 -2.30 27.69 0.20
CA ILE A 61 -0.85 27.98 0.16
C ILE A 61 -0.53 29.38 0.70
N LEU A 62 -1.39 30.38 0.51
CA LEU A 62 -1.14 31.72 1.00
C LEU A 62 -1.18 31.80 2.54
N VAL A 63 -2.05 31.01 3.18
CA VAL A 63 -2.32 31.11 4.63
C VAL A 63 -1.70 30.00 5.47
N CYS A 64 -1.25 28.89 4.89
CA CYS A 64 -0.61 27.81 5.63
C CYS A 64 0.84 28.12 5.97
N ASP A 65 1.40 27.40 6.93
CA ASP A 65 2.84 27.43 7.25
C ASP A 65 3.59 26.27 6.56
N ARG A 66 2.88 25.20 6.21
CA ARG A 66 3.44 23.99 5.59
C ARG A 66 2.46 23.36 4.62
N ILE A 67 2.97 22.79 3.53
CA ILE A 67 2.21 22.12 2.47
C ILE A 67 2.54 20.64 2.52
N VAL A 68 1.52 19.78 2.58
CA VAL A 68 1.64 18.31 2.47
C VAL A 68 0.78 17.84 1.30
N LEU A 69 1.39 17.20 0.30
CA LEU A 69 0.70 16.65 -0.86
C LEU A 69 0.76 15.13 -0.84
N ILE A 70 -0.39 14.46 -0.80
CA ILE A 70 -0.50 13.01 -0.94
C ILE A 70 -1.31 12.71 -2.20
N THR A 71 -0.66 12.22 -3.25
CA THR A 71 -1.32 11.93 -4.52
C THR A 71 -0.63 10.81 -5.28
N ALA A 72 -1.43 10.04 -6.04
CA ALA A 72 -0.92 9.02 -6.94
C ALA A 72 -0.37 9.65 -8.23
N GLN A 73 0.13 8.79 -9.10
CA GLN A 73 0.85 9.10 -10.35
C GLN A 73 0.23 10.23 -11.19
N ARG A 74 -1.08 10.17 -11.50
CA ARG A 74 -1.74 11.17 -12.36
C ARG A 74 -1.77 12.56 -11.70
N GLY A 75 -2.03 12.60 -10.40
CA GLY A 75 -2.03 13.85 -9.63
C GLY A 75 -0.64 14.50 -9.56
N CYS A 76 0.42 13.71 -9.47
CA CYS A 76 1.80 14.22 -9.46
C CYS A 76 2.13 15.07 -10.69
N LYS A 77 1.69 14.66 -11.89
CA LYS A 77 1.96 15.40 -13.14
C LYS A 77 1.42 16.83 -13.10
N ILE A 78 0.27 17.03 -12.48
CA ILE A 78 -0.47 18.29 -12.47
C ILE A 78 -0.15 19.11 -11.22
N LEU A 79 -0.26 18.48 -10.05
CA LEU A 79 -0.23 19.22 -8.78
C LEU A 79 1.18 19.62 -8.35
N VAL A 80 2.19 18.76 -8.58
CA VAL A 80 3.58 19.11 -8.20
C VAL A 80 4.07 20.38 -8.91
N PRO A 81 4.00 20.50 -10.24
CA PRO A 81 4.43 21.74 -10.90
C PRO A 81 3.55 22.94 -10.56
N LEU A 82 2.26 22.73 -10.30
CA LEU A 82 1.33 23.77 -9.90
C LEU A 82 1.71 24.36 -8.52
N ILE A 83 1.91 23.49 -7.54
CA ILE A 83 2.27 23.89 -6.17
C ILE A 83 3.65 24.57 -6.18
N ASN A 84 4.63 23.99 -6.85
CA ASN A 84 5.96 24.59 -6.98
C ASN A 84 5.89 26.00 -7.58
N ARG A 85 5.03 26.22 -8.59
CA ARG A 85 4.82 27.55 -9.18
C ARG A 85 4.26 28.56 -8.16
N TYR A 86 3.24 28.18 -7.41
CA TYR A 86 2.61 29.08 -6.43
C TYR A 86 3.51 29.30 -5.20
N ASN A 87 4.24 28.27 -4.78
CA ASN A 87 5.12 28.33 -3.62
C ASN A 87 6.49 29.00 -3.91
N ARG A 88 6.84 29.22 -5.18
CA ARG A 88 8.19 29.71 -5.57
C ARG A 88 8.64 30.96 -4.86
N LYS A 89 7.74 31.94 -4.65
CA LYS A 89 8.03 33.18 -3.94
C LYS A 89 7.86 33.06 -2.42
N LEU A 90 6.94 32.21 -1.97
CA LEU A 90 6.59 32.05 -0.57
C LEU A 90 7.58 31.15 0.18
N LYS A 91 8.23 30.23 -0.53
CA LYS A 91 9.25 29.27 -0.01
C LYS A 91 8.79 28.50 1.24
N LYS A 92 7.48 28.23 1.35
CA LYS A 92 6.94 27.44 2.46
C LYS A 92 7.43 26.00 2.38
N PRO A 93 7.68 25.33 3.51
CA PRO A 93 8.00 23.92 3.53
C PRO A 93 6.97 23.10 2.76
N PHE A 94 7.43 22.36 1.77
CA PHE A 94 6.60 21.50 0.93
C PHE A 94 7.05 20.06 1.09
N VAL A 95 6.16 19.19 1.58
CA VAL A 95 6.41 17.80 1.92
C VAL A 95 5.59 16.90 1.01
N PHE A 96 6.21 15.85 0.53
CA PHE A 96 5.61 14.91 -0.41
C PHE A 96 5.74 13.46 0.06
N PRO A 97 4.82 12.97 0.92
CA PRO A 97 4.69 11.56 1.23
C PRO A 97 4.30 10.77 -0.02
N LEU A 98 5.12 9.80 -0.39
CA LEU A 98 4.88 8.98 -1.57
C LEU A 98 3.86 7.87 -1.30
N ILE A 99 3.32 7.32 -2.38
CA ILE A 99 2.46 6.15 -2.40
C ILE A 99 3.10 5.18 -3.40
N GLY A 100 3.59 4.05 -2.90
CA GLY A 100 4.32 3.09 -3.71
C GLY A 100 5.45 3.75 -4.51
N THR A 101 5.63 3.34 -5.74
CA THR A 101 6.66 3.89 -6.64
C THR A 101 6.32 5.28 -7.19
N SER A 102 5.06 5.75 -7.04
CA SER A 102 4.64 7.12 -7.39
C SER A 102 5.14 7.57 -8.77
N VAL A 103 6.06 8.57 -8.84
CA VAL A 103 6.57 9.11 -10.11
C VAL A 103 7.50 8.15 -10.87
N LEU A 104 8.09 7.17 -10.20
CA LEU A 104 8.90 6.12 -10.85
C LEU A 104 8.07 5.23 -11.78
N HIS A 105 6.79 5.08 -11.48
CA HIS A 105 5.87 4.22 -12.23
C HIS A 105 5.86 4.52 -13.73
N TYR A 106 6.04 5.77 -14.14
CA TYR A 106 6.16 6.14 -15.57
C TYR A 106 7.36 5.53 -16.29
N THR A 107 8.37 5.14 -15.55
CA THR A 107 9.53 4.45 -16.11
C THR A 107 9.30 2.95 -16.06
N ILE A 108 8.76 2.46 -14.96
CA ILE A 108 8.42 1.03 -14.76
C ILE A 108 7.45 0.53 -15.83
N ASP A 109 6.41 1.30 -16.16
CA ASP A 109 5.41 0.93 -17.18
C ASP A 109 5.99 0.73 -18.60
N ARG A 110 7.20 1.24 -18.86
CA ARG A 110 7.86 1.13 -20.15
C ARG A 110 8.88 0.00 -20.24
N LEU A 111 9.11 -0.69 -19.13
CA LEU A 111 9.99 -1.84 -19.06
C LEU A 111 9.20 -3.11 -19.37
N ASP A 112 9.87 -4.09 -19.95
CA ASP A 112 9.31 -5.42 -20.04
C ASP A 112 9.28 -6.10 -18.66
N ASP A 113 8.59 -7.23 -18.52
CA ASP A 113 8.36 -7.86 -17.23
C ASP A 113 9.64 -8.40 -16.58
N SER A 114 10.65 -8.76 -17.39
CA SER A 114 11.96 -9.22 -16.90
C SER A 114 12.75 -8.09 -16.26
N ASP A 115 12.66 -6.88 -16.85
CA ASP A 115 13.38 -5.70 -16.40
C ASP A 115 12.68 -5.00 -15.23
N LYS A 116 11.35 -5.12 -15.10
CA LYS A 116 10.60 -4.55 -13.97
C LYS A 116 11.09 -5.06 -12.62
N ASN A 117 11.41 -6.35 -12.53
CA ASN A 117 11.92 -6.96 -11.29
C ASN A 117 13.34 -6.50 -10.94
N LYS A 118 14.17 -6.23 -11.95
CA LYS A 118 15.53 -5.72 -11.77
C LYS A 118 15.56 -4.23 -11.49
N PHE A 119 14.54 -3.49 -11.95
CA PHE A 119 14.49 -2.03 -11.97
C PHE A 119 14.81 -1.36 -10.63
N LEU A 120 14.29 -1.89 -9.52
CA LEU A 120 14.51 -1.29 -8.20
C LEU A 120 15.91 -1.56 -7.64
N LEU A 121 16.62 -2.55 -8.17
CA LEU A 121 17.91 -2.99 -7.65
C LEU A 121 19.12 -2.54 -8.50
N ASP A 122 19.01 -2.63 -9.84
CA ASP A 122 20.18 -2.62 -10.71
C ASP A 122 20.20 -1.55 -11.82
N PHE A 123 19.14 -0.78 -12.04
CA PHE A 123 19.09 0.15 -13.17
C PHE A 123 19.56 1.57 -12.83
N ASP A 124 20.51 2.09 -13.62
CA ASP A 124 20.90 3.50 -13.63
C ASP A 124 20.14 4.29 -14.72
N PHE A 125 19.02 4.88 -14.34
CA PHE A 125 18.25 5.78 -15.21
C PHE A 125 18.50 7.27 -14.93
N SER A 126 19.55 7.60 -14.20
CA SER A 126 19.83 8.95 -13.71
C SER A 126 19.91 10.02 -14.81
N ASN A 127 20.24 9.63 -16.04
CA ASN A 127 20.46 10.55 -17.17
C ASN A 127 19.30 10.69 -18.15
N THR A 128 18.11 10.12 -17.87
CA THR A 128 16.98 10.26 -18.79
C THR A 128 16.36 11.67 -18.73
N LYS A 129 15.74 12.10 -19.85
CA LYS A 129 14.95 13.36 -19.87
C LYS A 129 13.87 13.39 -18.80
N HIS A 130 13.33 12.23 -18.45
CA HIS A 130 12.32 12.05 -17.40
C HIS A 130 12.93 12.31 -16.02
N SER A 131 14.04 11.67 -15.68
CA SER A 131 14.70 11.84 -14.38
C SER A 131 15.11 13.29 -14.15
N LYS A 132 15.74 13.96 -15.14
CA LYS A 132 16.12 15.38 -15.06
C LYS A 132 14.92 16.30 -14.80
N LYS A 133 13.78 16.04 -15.46
CA LYS A 133 12.55 16.82 -15.27
C LYS A 133 11.99 16.67 -13.86
N TRP A 134 11.96 15.44 -13.34
CA TRP A 134 11.45 15.19 -12.01
C TRP A 134 12.42 15.60 -10.90
N SER A 135 13.71 15.39 -11.10
CA SER A 135 14.75 15.91 -10.22
C SER A 135 14.54 17.41 -9.94
N LYS A 136 14.44 18.23 -11.01
CA LYS A 136 14.17 19.67 -10.89
C LYS A 136 12.88 20.01 -10.14
N ARG A 137 11.87 19.12 -10.14
CA ARG A 137 10.60 19.35 -9.45
C ARG A 137 10.67 18.93 -7.98
N LEU A 138 11.32 17.79 -7.71
CA LEU A 138 11.40 17.22 -6.38
C LEU A 138 12.44 17.94 -5.50
N THR A 139 13.51 18.48 -6.07
CA THR A 139 14.47 19.32 -5.33
C THR A 139 13.88 20.62 -4.78
N GLN A 140 12.72 21.07 -5.28
CA GLN A 140 12.01 22.23 -4.74
C GLN A 140 11.17 21.91 -3.49
N MET A 141 11.10 20.65 -3.11
CA MET A 141 10.40 20.19 -1.91
C MET A 141 11.33 20.22 -0.70
N THR A 142 10.78 20.40 0.48
CA THR A 142 11.54 20.29 1.73
C THR A 142 11.88 18.84 2.01
N TYR A 143 10.88 17.95 1.85
CA TYR A 143 11.05 16.52 2.00
C TYR A 143 10.27 15.74 0.94
N VAL A 144 10.92 14.73 0.38
CA VAL A 144 10.30 13.65 -0.39
C VAL A 144 10.35 12.41 0.51
N LEU A 145 9.20 11.82 0.81
CA LEU A 145 9.07 10.77 1.83
C LEU A 145 8.60 9.44 1.22
N PRO A 146 9.52 8.60 0.71
CA PRO A 146 9.21 7.23 0.32
C PRO A 146 8.87 6.36 1.53
N GLU A 147 8.18 5.24 1.28
CA GLU A 147 7.67 4.34 2.32
C GLU A 147 8.69 3.29 2.80
N THR A 148 9.83 3.15 2.12
CA THR A 148 10.91 2.21 2.49
C THR A 148 12.27 2.81 2.20
N ASP A 149 13.30 2.28 2.88
CA ASP A 149 14.69 2.71 2.65
C ASP A 149 15.15 2.39 1.23
N LEU A 150 14.76 1.22 0.69
CA LEU A 150 15.06 0.88 -0.71
C LEU A 150 14.51 1.95 -1.68
N LEU A 151 13.24 2.33 -1.53
CA LEU A 151 12.66 3.39 -2.36
C LEU A 151 13.36 4.74 -2.13
N SER A 152 13.75 5.03 -0.90
CA SER A 152 14.50 6.25 -0.58
C SER A 152 15.83 6.28 -1.32
N ASP A 153 16.55 5.17 -1.36
CA ASP A 153 17.82 5.04 -2.09
C ASP A 153 17.63 5.11 -3.60
N VAL A 154 16.57 4.49 -4.11
CA VAL A 154 16.19 4.61 -5.54
C VAL A 154 15.90 6.07 -5.88
N PHE A 155 15.13 6.80 -5.06
CA PHE A 155 14.83 8.21 -5.31
C PHE A 155 16.08 9.09 -5.22
N ARG A 156 16.95 8.87 -4.24
CA ARG A 156 18.24 9.59 -4.13
C ARG A 156 19.10 9.38 -5.36
N ARG A 157 19.31 8.15 -5.78
CA ARG A 157 20.14 7.81 -6.95
C ARG A 157 19.51 8.28 -8.26
N TYR A 158 18.24 7.91 -8.49
CA TYR A 158 17.58 8.13 -9.78
C TYR A 158 17.31 9.61 -10.08
N TYR A 159 16.97 10.38 -9.05
CA TYR A 159 16.68 11.81 -9.20
C TYR A 159 17.77 12.73 -8.65
N SER A 160 18.88 12.19 -8.14
CA SER A 160 19.98 12.95 -7.51
C SER A 160 19.46 13.89 -6.40
N LEU A 161 18.68 13.35 -5.48
CA LEU A 161 18.01 14.12 -4.42
C LEU A 161 18.73 13.99 -3.07
N ASN A 162 18.87 15.11 -2.36
CA ASN A 162 19.42 15.17 -1.00
C ASN A 162 18.31 15.33 0.09
N ASN A 163 17.07 15.60 -0.32
CA ASN A 163 15.93 15.90 0.54
C ASN A 163 14.99 14.68 0.72
N VAL A 164 15.51 13.48 0.54
CA VAL A 164 14.74 12.23 0.69
C VAL A 164 14.92 11.66 2.10
N GLN A 165 13.82 11.37 2.77
CA GLN A 165 13.76 10.72 4.07
C GLN A 165 12.71 9.60 4.05
N THR A 166 12.95 8.52 4.78
CA THR A 166 11.99 7.41 4.85
C THR A 166 10.92 7.67 5.91
N LEU A 167 9.64 7.58 5.50
CA LEU A 167 8.51 7.55 6.43
C LEU A 167 7.64 6.34 6.06
N ASN A 168 7.71 5.30 6.88
CA ASN A 168 6.98 4.06 6.64
C ASN A 168 5.46 4.29 6.56
N ASN A 169 4.77 3.45 5.79
CA ASN A 169 3.32 3.37 5.86
C ASN A 169 2.94 2.75 7.21
N PHE A 170 2.13 3.43 8.00
CA PHE A 170 1.77 3.01 9.34
C PHE A 170 0.25 2.88 9.51
N ARG A 171 -0.16 2.26 10.60
CA ARG A 171 -1.56 2.16 11.06
C ARG A 171 -1.65 2.48 12.55
N ASP A 172 -2.87 2.79 12.99
CA ASP A 172 -3.21 2.76 14.41
C ASP A 172 -3.21 1.31 14.93
N ILE A 173 -2.76 1.13 16.17
CA ILE A 173 -2.93 -0.14 16.86
C ILE A 173 -4.43 -0.29 17.16
N VAL A 174 -5.03 -1.34 16.64
CA VAL A 174 -6.40 -1.76 16.99
C VAL A 174 -6.25 -3.01 17.85
N PRO A 175 -6.73 -2.98 19.11
CA PRO A 175 -6.75 -4.20 19.91
C PRO A 175 -7.68 -5.22 19.25
N VAL A 176 -7.13 -6.24 18.65
CA VAL A 176 -7.88 -7.37 18.13
C VAL A 176 -7.49 -8.59 18.92
N GLN A 177 -8.46 -9.19 19.64
CA GLN A 177 -8.28 -10.54 20.12
C GLN A 177 -8.39 -11.46 18.89
N LYS A 178 -7.27 -12.10 18.53
CA LYS A 178 -7.33 -13.20 17.59
C LYS A 178 -8.25 -14.22 18.25
N GLN A 179 -9.37 -14.51 17.63
CA GLN A 179 -10.14 -15.68 18.03
C GLN A 179 -9.19 -16.86 17.93
N ASP A 180 -9.08 -17.65 18.99
CA ASP A 180 -8.45 -18.96 18.92
C ASP A 180 -9.26 -19.76 17.91
N ILE A 181 -8.90 -19.58 16.65
CA ILE A 181 -9.40 -20.41 15.57
C ILE A 181 -8.65 -21.71 15.78
N SER A 182 -9.30 -22.62 16.53
CA SER A 182 -8.87 -24.01 16.51
C SER A 182 -9.11 -24.46 15.08
N PRO A 183 -8.07 -24.60 14.25
CA PRO A 183 -8.30 -25.09 12.90
C PRO A 183 -8.99 -26.44 13.06
N SER A 184 -10.11 -26.62 12.39
CA SER A 184 -10.52 -27.98 12.09
C SER A 184 -9.25 -28.61 11.50
N PRO A 185 -8.74 -29.73 12.03
CA PRO A 185 -7.41 -30.23 11.67
C PRO A 185 -7.25 -30.57 10.19
N LYS A 186 -8.21 -30.23 9.34
CA LYS A 186 -8.27 -30.56 7.91
C LYS A 186 -8.68 -29.40 7.00
N GLN A 187 -9.08 -28.19 7.53
CA GLN A 187 -9.53 -27.09 6.69
C GLN A 187 -8.65 -25.85 6.88
N LEU A 188 -8.08 -25.34 5.81
CA LEU A 188 -7.33 -24.08 5.79
C LEU A 188 -8.23 -22.94 5.28
N ARG A 189 -8.53 -21.97 6.14
CA ARG A 189 -9.32 -20.78 5.81
C ARG A 189 -8.41 -19.65 5.42
N ILE A 190 -8.43 -19.27 4.15
CA ILE A 190 -7.60 -18.20 3.62
C ILE A 190 -8.42 -17.00 3.20
N ILE A 191 -7.86 -15.82 3.34
CA ILE A 191 -8.44 -14.58 2.88
C ILE A 191 -7.56 -13.93 1.82
N TYR A 192 -8.19 -13.45 0.74
CA TYR A 192 -7.65 -12.45 -0.18
C TYR A 192 -8.35 -11.12 0.09
N LEU A 193 -7.61 -10.04 0.31
CA LEU A 193 -8.15 -8.70 0.53
C LEU A 193 -7.32 -7.67 -0.24
N SER A 194 -7.77 -7.33 -1.44
CA SER A 194 -7.18 -6.31 -2.30
C SER A 194 -8.17 -5.98 -3.42
N ARG A 195 -7.88 -4.95 -4.24
CA ARG A 195 -8.62 -4.79 -5.50
C ARG A 195 -8.56 -6.08 -6.30
N VAL A 196 -9.71 -6.54 -6.76
CA VAL A 196 -9.82 -7.77 -7.56
C VAL A 196 -9.43 -7.42 -9.00
N MET A 197 -8.18 -7.68 -9.35
CA MET A 197 -7.59 -7.40 -10.67
C MET A 197 -6.44 -8.35 -10.98
N ARG A 198 -6.12 -8.54 -12.26
CA ARG A 198 -5.09 -9.50 -12.70
C ARG A 198 -3.73 -9.23 -12.07
N GLU A 199 -3.35 -7.97 -11.99
CA GLU A 199 -2.07 -7.53 -11.43
C GLU A 199 -1.94 -7.82 -9.94
N LYS A 200 -3.04 -8.10 -9.24
CA LYS A 200 -3.04 -8.55 -7.84
C LYS A 200 -3.06 -10.07 -7.68
N GLY A 201 -2.95 -10.82 -8.78
CA GLY A 201 -2.73 -12.27 -8.79
C GLY A 201 -3.95 -13.11 -8.38
N ILE A 202 -5.16 -12.52 -8.38
CA ILE A 202 -6.36 -13.23 -7.91
C ILE A 202 -6.65 -14.50 -8.71
N PHE A 203 -6.41 -14.50 -10.02
CA PHE A 203 -6.66 -15.68 -10.86
C PHE A 203 -5.69 -16.83 -10.56
N ASP A 204 -4.40 -16.49 -10.30
CA ASP A 204 -3.44 -17.52 -9.90
C ASP A 204 -3.86 -18.19 -8.59
N LEU A 205 -4.40 -17.40 -7.63
CA LEU A 205 -4.89 -17.94 -6.36
C LEU A 205 -6.13 -18.82 -6.55
N ILE A 206 -7.13 -18.35 -7.29
CA ILE A 206 -8.35 -19.11 -7.58
C ILE A 206 -8.01 -20.46 -8.22
N GLU A 207 -7.20 -20.45 -9.29
CA GLU A 207 -6.80 -21.67 -10.01
C GLU A 207 -5.99 -22.62 -9.12
N SER A 208 -5.15 -22.09 -8.21
CA SER A 208 -4.39 -22.89 -7.26
C SER A 208 -5.30 -23.57 -6.24
N VAL A 209 -6.26 -22.84 -5.65
CA VAL A 209 -7.23 -23.38 -4.69
C VAL A 209 -8.10 -24.46 -5.36
N GLU A 210 -8.62 -24.19 -6.55
CA GLU A 210 -9.42 -25.12 -7.34
C GLU A 210 -8.65 -26.45 -7.55
N LYS A 211 -7.41 -26.38 -8.03
CA LYS A 211 -6.57 -27.53 -8.29
C LYS A 211 -6.20 -28.30 -7.01
N ILE A 212 -6.00 -27.62 -5.90
CA ILE A 212 -5.68 -28.25 -4.62
C ILE A 212 -6.91 -29.00 -4.08
N ASN A 213 -8.09 -28.39 -4.12
CA ASN A 213 -9.32 -28.98 -3.60
C ASN A 213 -9.80 -30.17 -4.46
N THR A 214 -9.61 -30.14 -5.79
CA THR A 214 -9.90 -31.30 -6.65
C THR A 214 -9.06 -32.56 -6.33
N LYS A 215 -7.96 -32.37 -5.59
CA LYS A 215 -7.11 -33.49 -5.10
C LYS A 215 -7.45 -33.97 -3.69
N GLY A 216 -8.60 -33.51 -3.14
CA GLY A 216 -9.11 -33.96 -1.83
C GLY A 216 -8.55 -33.17 -0.64
N ASN A 217 -7.95 -31.98 -0.87
CA ASN A 217 -7.60 -31.04 0.20
C ASN A 217 -8.77 -30.08 0.46
N ASP A 218 -8.74 -29.40 1.60
CA ASP A 218 -9.82 -28.50 2.01
C ASP A 218 -9.27 -27.08 2.29
N ILE A 219 -9.29 -26.23 1.25
CA ILE A 219 -9.04 -24.78 1.38
C ILE A 219 -10.34 -24.03 1.17
N HIS A 220 -10.71 -23.18 2.11
CA HIS A 220 -11.77 -22.20 1.94
C HIS A 220 -11.19 -20.81 1.69
N LEU A 221 -11.54 -20.20 0.55
CA LEU A 221 -11.06 -18.89 0.12
C LEU A 221 -12.19 -17.87 0.13
N ASP A 222 -12.05 -16.85 1.00
CA ASP A 222 -12.89 -15.67 0.96
C ASP A 222 -12.17 -14.50 0.29
N ILE A 223 -12.84 -13.89 -0.69
CA ILE A 223 -12.32 -12.82 -1.52
C ILE A 223 -13.02 -11.51 -1.18
N TYR A 224 -12.23 -10.51 -0.77
CA TYR A 224 -12.69 -9.16 -0.48
C TYR A 224 -12.00 -8.15 -1.38
N GLY A 225 -12.76 -7.14 -1.84
CA GLY A 225 -12.27 -5.99 -2.58
C GLY A 225 -13.16 -5.58 -3.73
N GLU A 226 -12.90 -4.40 -4.25
CA GLU A 226 -13.62 -3.85 -5.39
C GLU A 226 -13.17 -4.54 -6.68
N LEU A 227 -14.11 -4.82 -7.58
CA LEU A 227 -13.84 -5.43 -8.89
C LEU A 227 -13.27 -4.39 -9.86
N PHE A 228 -12.01 -4.57 -10.24
CA PHE A 228 -11.31 -3.81 -11.29
C PHE A 228 -10.97 -4.74 -12.46
N LEU A 229 -12.00 -5.35 -13.03
CA LEU A 229 -11.88 -6.35 -14.09
C LEU A 229 -12.55 -5.83 -15.38
N SER A 230 -12.04 -6.26 -16.54
CA SER A 230 -12.76 -6.17 -17.79
C SER A 230 -14.06 -6.98 -17.72
N GLU A 231 -15.04 -6.73 -18.58
CA GLU A 231 -16.27 -7.54 -18.63
C GLU A 231 -15.95 -9.04 -18.75
N ARG A 232 -15.09 -9.42 -19.68
CA ARG A 232 -14.65 -10.81 -19.89
C ARG A 232 -14.02 -11.39 -18.62
N ASP A 233 -13.13 -10.67 -17.95
CA ASP A 233 -12.47 -11.17 -16.74
C ASP A 233 -13.44 -11.26 -15.57
N ARG A 234 -14.43 -10.37 -15.51
CA ARG A 234 -15.51 -10.40 -14.52
C ARG A 234 -16.38 -11.65 -14.67
N GLU A 235 -16.76 -12.00 -15.90
CA GLU A 235 -17.51 -13.21 -16.18
C GLU A 235 -16.71 -14.46 -15.77
N ILE A 236 -15.43 -14.53 -16.15
CA ILE A 236 -14.52 -15.62 -15.74
C ILE A 236 -14.42 -15.69 -14.21
N PHE A 237 -14.21 -14.56 -13.53
CA PHE A 237 -14.11 -14.51 -12.08
C PHE A 237 -15.40 -15.03 -11.43
N LEU A 238 -16.55 -14.52 -11.82
CA LEU A 238 -17.84 -14.92 -11.25
C LEU A 238 -18.18 -16.39 -11.51
N SER A 239 -17.79 -16.95 -12.67
CA SER A 239 -17.99 -18.37 -12.95
C SER A 239 -17.16 -19.31 -12.07
N LYS A 240 -16.06 -18.80 -11.49
CA LYS A 240 -15.19 -19.56 -10.58
C LYS A 240 -15.64 -19.49 -9.12
N ILE A 241 -16.44 -18.53 -8.75
CA ILE A 241 -16.97 -18.39 -7.39
C ILE A 241 -18.16 -19.32 -7.24
N ASN A 242 -17.93 -20.48 -6.60
CA ASN A 242 -18.90 -21.57 -6.52
C ASN A 242 -19.71 -21.62 -5.21
N GLY A 243 -19.35 -20.78 -4.21
CA GLY A 243 -20.02 -20.76 -2.90
C GLY A 243 -19.72 -21.97 -1.97
N GLU A 244 -19.13 -23.04 -2.49
CA GLU A 244 -18.75 -24.20 -1.72
C GLU A 244 -17.48 -23.98 -0.92
N TYR A 245 -16.40 -23.62 -1.61
CA TYR A 245 -15.09 -23.33 -1.01
C TYR A 245 -14.48 -21.99 -1.48
N MET A 246 -15.16 -21.25 -2.32
CA MET A 246 -14.79 -19.89 -2.71
C MET A 246 -15.96 -18.93 -2.62
N SER A 247 -15.77 -17.80 -1.93
CA SER A 247 -16.79 -16.77 -1.76
C SER A 247 -16.24 -15.40 -2.13
N TYR A 248 -17.06 -14.57 -2.79
CA TYR A 248 -16.79 -13.17 -3.01
C TYR A 248 -17.73 -12.31 -2.19
N THR A 249 -17.18 -11.55 -1.24
CA THR A 249 -17.95 -10.80 -0.24
C THR A 249 -18.03 -9.30 -0.56
N GLY A 250 -17.27 -8.82 -1.55
CA GLY A 250 -17.22 -7.39 -1.85
C GLY A 250 -16.26 -6.61 -0.95
N CYS A 251 -16.54 -5.32 -0.72
CA CYS A 251 -15.64 -4.44 0.00
C CYS A 251 -15.85 -4.51 1.52
N VAL A 252 -14.73 -4.46 2.26
CA VAL A 252 -14.72 -4.30 3.72
C VAL A 252 -14.50 -2.83 4.07
N LYS A 253 -15.23 -2.32 5.06
CA LYS A 253 -14.95 -0.98 5.61
C LYS A 253 -13.57 -0.97 6.26
N GLN A 254 -12.83 0.13 6.10
CA GLN A 254 -11.45 0.24 6.58
C GLN A 254 -11.29 -0.09 8.08
N GLU A 255 -12.25 0.32 8.89
CA GLU A 255 -12.25 0.11 10.35
C GLU A 255 -12.40 -1.37 10.73
N LYS A 256 -12.89 -2.20 9.79
CA LYS A 256 -13.14 -3.63 9.99
C LYS A 256 -12.08 -4.53 9.34
N VAL A 257 -11.11 -3.98 8.61
CA VAL A 257 -10.12 -4.76 7.86
C VAL A 257 -9.32 -5.67 8.79
N ILE A 258 -8.74 -5.13 9.86
CA ILE A 258 -7.91 -5.91 10.82
C ILE A 258 -8.76 -7.00 11.49
N GLU A 259 -9.97 -6.66 11.96
CA GLU A 259 -10.92 -7.62 12.56
C GLU A 259 -11.33 -8.70 11.54
N THR A 260 -11.54 -8.33 10.28
CA THR A 260 -11.91 -9.30 9.25
C THR A 260 -10.77 -10.27 8.99
N ILE A 261 -9.54 -9.78 8.79
CA ILE A 261 -8.37 -10.63 8.54
C ILE A 261 -8.10 -11.57 9.73
N SER A 262 -8.31 -11.13 10.97
CA SER A 262 -8.05 -11.95 12.17
C SER A 262 -8.90 -13.21 12.27
N LYS A 263 -9.95 -13.34 11.47
CA LYS A 263 -10.87 -14.50 11.43
C LYS A 263 -10.34 -15.65 10.55
N TYR A 264 -9.22 -15.46 9.89
CA TYR A 264 -8.64 -16.40 8.94
C TYR A 264 -7.30 -16.96 9.44
N ASP A 265 -6.96 -18.14 8.95
CA ASP A 265 -5.71 -18.80 9.30
C ASP A 265 -4.52 -18.18 8.56
N LEU A 266 -4.76 -17.73 7.31
CA LEU A 266 -3.73 -17.20 6.42
C LEU A 266 -4.28 -16.07 5.54
N PHE A 267 -3.55 -14.98 5.47
CA PHE A 267 -3.76 -13.95 4.45
C PHE A 267 -2.89 -14.24 3.23
N VAL A 268 -3.50 -14.29 2.04
CA VAL A 268 -2.77 -14.53 0.80
C VAL A 268 -2.72 -13.26 -0.04
N PHE A 269 -1.50 -12.80 -0.33
CA PHE A 269 -1.24 -11.60 -1.14
C PHE A 269 -0.42 -11.95 -2.39
N PRO A 270 -1.06 -12.50 -3.43
CA PRO A 270 -0.38 -13.09 -4.58
C PRO A 270 -0.04 -12.05 -5.65
N THR A 271 0.36 -10.84 -5.24
CA THR A 271 0.56 -9.72 -6.17
C THR A 271 1.56 -10.03 -7.29
N ARG A 272 1.22 -9.61 -8.50
CA ARG A 272 2.08 -9.58 -9.70
C ARG A 272 2.55 -8.15 -10.00
N PHE A 273 2.24 -7.21 -9.12
CA PHE A 273 2.58 -5.80 -9.31
C PHE A 273 3.93 -5.47 -8.69
N VAL A 274 4.93 -5.28 -9.53
CA VAL A 274 6.32 -4.98 -9.11
C VAL A 274 6.48 -3.61 -8.45
N GLY A 275 5.54 -2.70 -8.66
CA GLY A 275 5.53 -1.35 -8.08
C GLY A 275 4.88 -1.24 -6.70
N GLU A 276 4.69 -2.36 -5.98
CA GLU A 276 4.21 -2.30 -4.60
C GLU A 276 5.19 -1.49 -3.74
N GLY A 277 4.63 -0.60 -2.92
CA GLY A 277 5.37 0.05 -1.84
C GLY A 277 5.25 -0.76 -0.55
N VAL A 278 4.68 -0.15 0.49
CA VAL A 278 4.23 -0.84 1.70
C VAL A 278 2.72 -1.04 1.60
N PRO A 279 2.25 -2.21 1.10
CA PRO A 279 0.81 -2.45 0.99
C PRO A 279 0.16 -2.38 2.36
N GLY A 280 -0.86 -1.53 2.52
CA GLY A 280 -1.54 -1.34 3.80
C GLY A 280 -2.11 -2.63 4.37
N VAL A 281 -2.61 -3.50 3.51
CA VAL A 281 -3.18 -4.79 3.91
C VAL A 281 -2.14 -5.77 4.48
N ILE A 282 -0.86 -5.68 4.08
CA ILE A 282 0.23 -6.43 4.72
C ILE A 282 0.40 -5.95 6.17
N VAL A 283 0.42 -4.63 6.38
CA VAL A 283 0.50 -4.05 7.73
C VAL A 283 -0.71 -4.47 8.57
N GLU A 284 -1.89 -4.44 7.99
CA GLU A 284 -3.15 -4.82 8.64
C GLU A 284 -3.19 -6.31 8.98
N SER A 285 -2.61 -7.18 8.13
CA SER A 285 -2.48 -8.61 8.41
C SER A 285 -1.50 -8.88 9.56
N LEU A 286 -0.35 -8.22 9.57
CA LEU A 286 0.59 -8.33 10.70
C LEU A 286 -0.03 -7.86 12.02
N LEU A 287 -0.75 -6.73 12.01
CA LEU A 287 -1.46 -6.19 13.18
C LEU A 287 -2.57 -7.13 13.68
N SER A 288 -3.23 -7.85 12.79
CA SER A 288 -4.24 -8.86 13.14
C SER A 288 -3.62 -10.14 13.74
N GLY A 289 -2.30 -10.33 13.59
CA GLY A 289 -1.61 -11.56 13.92
C GLY A 289 -1.88 -12.69 12.93
N THR A 290 -2.38 -12.39 11.73
CA THR A 290 -2.60 -13.39 10.68
C THR A 290 -1.36 -13.47 9.80
N PRO A 291 -0.72 -14.65 9.68
CA PRO A 291 0.47 -14.82 8.85
C PRO A 291 0.16 -14.63 7.37
N ILE A 292 1.19 -14.36 6.59
CA ILE A 292 1.05 -13.95 5.20
C ILE A 292 1.74 -14.95 4.27
N LEU A 293 1.01 -15.42 3.26
CA LEU A 293 1.61 -16.05 2.07
C LEU A 293 1.61 -15.01 0.94
N THR A 294 2.78 -14.65 0.43
CA THR A 294 2.89 -13.60 -0.59
C THR A 294 3.90 -13.95 -1.67
N SER A 295 3.71 -13.38 -2.86
CA SER A 295 4.77 -13.38 -3.87
C SER A 295 5.98 -12.59 -3.38
N LYS A 296 7.16 -12.98 -3.81
CA LYS A 296 8.42 -12.28 -3.54
C LYS A 296 8.54 -11.03 -4.43
N PHE A 297 7.63 -10.07 -4.23
CA PHE A 297 7.72 -8.78 -4.93
C PHE A 297 8.93 -7.98 -4.43
N PRO A 298 9.45 -6.99 -5.19
CA PRO A 298 10.76 -6.37 -4.94
C PRO A 298 11.00 -5.85 -3.53
N GLN A 299 9.95 -5.45 -2.81
CA GLN A 299 10.08 -4.93 -1.44
C GLN A 299 9.66 -5.94 -0.35
N ALA A 300 9.20 -7.14 -0.73
CA ALA A 300 8.67 -8.12 0.23
C ALA A 300 9.64 -8.40 1.39
N SER A 301 10.92 -8.67 1.09
CA SER A 301 11.96 -9.00 2.09
C SER A 301 12.34 -7.83 3.01
N LEU A 302 11.97 -6.59 2.69
CA LEU A 302 12.14 -5.44 3.58
C LEU A 302 11.00 -5.32 4.60
N LEU A 303 9.82 -5.78 4.20
CA LEU A 303 8.61 -5.69 5.00
C LEU A 303 8.43 -6.90 5.90
N LEU A 304 8.75 -8.07 5.37
CA LEU A 304 8.44 -9.39 5.89
C LEU A 304 9.69 -10.26 5.98
N LYS A 305 9.65 -11.27 6.85
CA LYS A 305 10.71 -12.26 7.03
C LYS A 305 10.19 -13.64 6.67
N ASP A 306 10.68 -14.19 5.53
CA ASP A 306 10.31 -15.52 5.07
C ASP A 306 10.59 -16.59 6.14
N GLY A 307 9.62 -17.48 6.36
CA GLY A 307 9.68 -18.52 7.38
C GLY A 307 9.52 -18.04 8.84
N GLN A 308 9.39 -16.72 9.10
CA GLN A 308 9.18 -16.14 10.41
C GLN A 308 7.77 -15.57 10.58
N ASP A 309 7.43 -14.51 9.88
CA ASP A 309 6.12 -13.85 9.92
C ASP A 309 5.29 -14.04 8.63
N SER A 310 5.91 -14.63 7.63
CA SER A 310 5.37 -14.83 6.30
C SER A 310 5.98 -16.06 5.62
N ILE A 311 5.39 -16.45 4.49
CA ILE A 311 5.93 -17.44 3.56
C ILE A 311 5.98 -16.78 2.19
N PHE A 312 7.14 -16.87 1.51
CA PHE A 312 7.29 -16.35 0.16
C PHE A 312 7.19 -17.46 -0.88
N TYR A 313 6.59 -17.11 -2.01
CA TYR A 313 6.69 -17.89 -3.24
C TYR A 313 7.26 -17.02 -4.38
N GLU A 314 7.87 -17.65 -5.37
CA GLU A 314 8.48 -16.92 -6.49
C GLU A 314 7.40 -16.21 -7.33
N MET A 315 7.57 -14.89 -7.52
CA MET A 315 6.63 -14.05 -8.26
C MET A 315 6.40 -14.58 -9.66
N PHE A 316 5.15 -14.57 -10.14
CA PHE A 316 4.70 -15.15 -11.41
C PHE A 316 4.75 -16.69 -11.50
N ASN A 317 5.13 -17.40 -10.44
CA ASN A 317 5.21 -18.84 -10.39
C ASN A 317 4.01 -19.44 -9.62
N ARG A 318 2.93 -19.76 -10.35
CA ARG A 318 1.73 -20.36 -9.75
C ARG A 318 2.03 -21.75 -9.15
N ASN A 319 2.89 -22.53 -9.77
CA ASN A 319 3.23 -23.86 -9.24
C ASN A 319 3.90 -23.76 -7.85
N ASP A 320 4.74 -22.73 -7.63
CA ASP A 320 5.33 -22.50 -6.31
C ASP A 320 4.27 -22.05 -5.30
N LEU A 321 3.31 -21.19 -5.68
CA LEU A 321 2.17 -20.84 -4.84
C LEU A 321 1.38 -22.11 -4.41
N GLU A 322 1.07 -23.00 -5.34
CA GLU A 322 0.41 -24.27 -5.06
C GLU A 322 1.21 -25.13 -4.07
N GLN A 323 2.52 -25.29 -4.26
CA GLN A 323 3.38 -26.04 -3.35
C GLN A 323 3.43 -25.44 -1.95
N LYS A 324 3.50 -24.11 -1.83
CA LYS A 324 3.48 -23.44 -0.52
C LYS A 324 2.14 -23.67 0.20
N LEU A 325 1.01 -23.57 -0.49
CA LEU A 325 -0.30 -23.86 0.09
C LEU A 325 -0.41 -25.32 0.55
N LEU A 326 0.05 -26.29 -0.27
CA LEU A 326 0.07 -27.71 0.10
C LEU A 326 0.97 -27.97 1.32
N ASN A 327 2.15 -27.34 1.38
CA ASN A 327 3.05 -27.48 2.52
C ASN A 327 2.42 -26.94 3.82
N ILE A 328 1.65 -25.82 3.74
CA ILE A 328 0.93 -25.26 4.88
C ILE A 328 -0.16 -26.22 5.35
N ILE A 329 -0.97 -26.79 4.45
CA ILE A 329 -2.04 -27.74 4.79
C ILE A 329 -1.45 -28.97 5.48
N ASN A 330 -0.36 -29.49 4.97
CA ASN A 330 0.30 -30.67 5.53
C ASN A 330 1.03 -30.39 6.86
N ASN A 331 1.23 -29.12 7.22
CA ASN A 331 1.91 -28.70 8.46
C ASN A 331 1.26 -27.45 9.04
N MET A 332 0.02 -27.58 9.53
CA MET A 332 -0.76 -26.47 10.07
C MET A 332 -0.11 -25.80 11.30
N ASP A 333 0.79 -26.47 12.02
CA ASP A 333 1.50 -25.90 13.18
C ASP A 333 2.37 -24.70 12.80
N ILE A 334 2.76 -24.58 11.52
CA ILE A 334 3.50 -23.41 11.03
C ILE A 334 2.68 -22.13 11.18
N ILE A 335 1.35 -22.19 11.05
CA ILE A 335 0.44 -21.04 11.15
C ILE A 335 0.57 -20.37 12.54
N LYS A 336 0.56 -21.19 13.62
CA LYS A 336 0.67 -20.65 14.99
C LYS A 336 1.99 -19.91 15.19
N ARG A 337 3.11 -20.54 14.81
CA ARG A 337 4.45 -19.96 14.89
C ARG A 337 4.57 -18.65 14.11
N LEU A 338 4.08 -18.61 12.88
CA LEU A 338 4.10 -17.41 12.04
C LEU A 338 3.19 -16.30 12.62
N SER A 339 2.05 -16.67 13.22
CA SER A 339 1.09 -15.75 13.83
C SER A 339 1.70 -14.98 15.01
N ASP A 340 2.42 -15.67 15.89
CA ASP A 340 3.09 -15.05 17.04
C ASP A 340 4.14 -14.02 16.57
N ASN A 341 4.93 -14.38 15.56
CA ASN A 341 5.94 -13.50 14.99
C ASN A 341 5.34 -12.33 14.18
N ALA A 342 4.19 -12.51 13.53
CA ALA A 342 3.53 -11.47 12.77
C ALA A 342 3.19 -10.26 13.65
N ARG A 343 2.69 -10.49 14.86
CA ARG A 343 2.39 -9.42 15.84
C ARG A 343 3.64 -8.64 16.24
N GLU A 344 4.76 -9.33 16.50
CA GLU A 344 6.02 -8.67 16.82
C GLU A 344 6.51 -7.82 15.63
N SER A 345 6.47 -8.36 14.42
CA SER A 345 6.86 -7.66 13.19
C SER A 345 5.97 -6.45 12.87
N SER A 346 4.71 -6.41 13.37
CA SER A 346 3.80 -5.29 13.15
C SER A 346 4.23 -4.01 13.85
N LYS A 347 5.00 -4.09 14.94
CA LYS A 347 5.36 -2.92 15.78
C LYS A 347 6.03 -1.79 14.99
N LYS A 348 6.89 -2.13 14.03
CA LYS A 348 7.57 -1.15 13.16
C LYS A 348 6.64 -0.37 12.22
N PHE A 349 5.39 -0.82 12.06
CA PHE A 349 4.39 -0.20 11.19
C PHE A 349 3.27 0.51 11.98
N THR A 350 3.49 0.78 13.27
CA THR A 350 2.54 1.52 14.08
C THR A 350 2.79 3.01 14.04
N TYR A 351 1.74 3.80 14.29
CA TYR A 351 1.91 5.25 14.41
C TYR A 351 2.88 5.62 15.53
N GLU A 352 2.84 4.95 16.64
CA GLU A 352 3.71 5.16 17.80
C GLU A 352 5.20 5.03 17.41
N HIS A 353 5.53 4.05 16.59
CA HIS A 353 6.89 3.85 16.08
C HIS A 353 7.33 4.99 15.13
N GLU A 354 6.46 5.41 14.23
CA GLU A 354 6.76 6.44 13.23
C GLU A 354 6.45 7.88 13.70
N ARG A 355 5.88 8.05 14.90
CA ARG A 355 5.37 9.34 15.41
C ARG A 355 6.42 10.46 15.39
N GLN A 356 7.64 10.20 15.84
CA GLN A 356 8.70 11.22 15.85
C GLN A 356 9.03 11.69 14.43
N LYS A 357 9.17 10.77 13.47
CA LYS A 357 9.38 11.11 12.06
C LYS A 357 8.18 11.85 11.48
N PHE A 358 6.97 11.42 11.81
CA PHE A 358 5.74 12.10 11.39
C PHE A 358 5.70 13.53 11.90
N LEU A 359 5.93 13.77 13.18
CA LEU A 359 5.99 15.10 13.77
C LEU A 359 7.05 15.98 13.12
N LYS A 360 8.25 15.44 12.93
CA LYS A 360 9.35 16.16 12.29
C LYS A 360 9.06 16.51 10.83
N TYR A 361 8.72 15.50 10.02
CA TYR A 361 8.64 15.72 8.57
C TYR A 361 7.28 16.27 8.13
N ILE A 362 6.17 15.81 8.73
CA ILE A 362 4.82 16.24 8.35
C ILE A 362 4.41 17.51 9.11
N CYS A 363 4.59 17.52 10.42
CA CYS A 363 4.14 18.65 11.24
C CYS A 363 5.19 19.76 11.40
N GLY A 364 6.48 19.46 11.20
CA GLY A 364 7.56 20.45 11.29
C GLY A 364 8.00 20.76 12.70
N LEU A 365 7.79 19.84 13.64
CA LEU A 365 8.42 19.93 14.96
C LEU A 365 9.88 19.47 14.83
N GLU A 366 10.80 20.33 15.22
CA GLU A 366 12.16 19.93 15.46
C GLU A 366 12.20 19.11 16.77
N ALA A 367 12.88 17.96 16.71
CA ALA A 367 13.02 17.05 17.86
C ALA A 367 13.94 17.66 18.91
#